data_149b461ac47d393f1aedb4831cebc7a8
#
_entry.id   149b461ac47d393f1aedb4831cebc7a8
#
_cell.length_a   1.000
_cell.length_b   1.000
_cell.length_c   1.000
_cell.angle_alpha   90.00
_cell.angle_beta   90.00
_cell.angle_gamma   90.00
#
_symmetry.space_group_name_H-M   'P 1'
#
loop_
_entity.id
_entity.type
_entity.pdbx_description
1 polymer ?
#
loop_
_entity_poly.entity_id
_entity_poly.type
_entity_poly.pdbx_seq_one_letter_code
_entity_poly.pdbx_strand_id
1 'polypeptide(L)'
;MVLVGAGGVDHGELVKAAEKAFGTLPVSPNPIPLGRKAHPKPDFVGSEVRIRDDDIPTAHITVAVEGVSWSSPDYYPMLVMQSIFGNWDRALGSSSLLSSRLSDIIAKNNLANSYMSFSTSYSDTGLWGIYLVTENLTNLDDVMHFTLREWTRMSIAPTTGEVERAKSQLKASLLLGLDGTTAIAEDIGRQLVTSGQRMTPRQIENAIDAVTPEEIKRVAQKYLWDKDVRHLLGSFRLCSRLLT
;
A
#
# COMPACT_ATOMS: atom_id res chain seq x y z
N MET A 1 10.21 0.48 -23.98
CA MET A 1 10.62 -0.81 -23.40
C MET A 1 11.87 -0.55 -22.58
N VAL A 2 12.00 -1.15 -21.42
CA VAL A 2 13.18 -1.06 -20.55
C VAL A 2 13.71 -2.46 -20.35
N LEU A 3 15.01 -2.67 -20.58
CA LEU A 3 15.72 -3.91 -20.30
C LEU A 3 16.69 -3.66 -19.15
N VAL A 4 16.65 -4.50 -18.14
CA VAL A 4 17.50 -4.38 -16.96
C VAL A 4 18.27 -5.67 -16.76
N GLY A 5 19.58 -5.56 -16.51
CA GLY A 5 20.42 -6.65 -16.05
C GLY A 5 20.99 -6.33 -14.68
N ALA A 6 20.93 -7.30 -13.76
CA ALA A 6 21.51 -7.18 -12.41
C ALA A 6 22.36 -8.41 -12.09
N GLY A 7 23.43 -8.23 -11.34
CA GLY A 7 24.39 -9.29 -10.99
C GLY A 7 25.64 -9.22 -11.85
N GLY A 8 26.22 -10.39 -12.17
CA GLY A 8 27.47 -10.52 -12.96
C GLY A 8 27.28 -10.31 -14.47
N VAL A 9 26.57 -9.25 -14.87
CA VAL A 9 26.26 -8.95 -16.28
C VAL A 9 27.20 -7.89 -16.81
N ASP A 10 27.88 -8.18 -17.95
CA ASP A 10 28.60 -7.16 -18.71
C ASP A 10 27.60 -6.27 -19.47
N HIS A 11 27.69 -4.96 -19.27
CA HIS A 11 26.78 -4.01 -19.89
C HIS A 11 26.92 -3.98 -21.42
N GLY A 12 28.13 -4.08 -21.94
CA GLY A 12 28.38 -4.05 -23.39
C GLY A 12 27.82 -5.30 -24.09
N GLU A 13 27.92 -6.46 -23.46
CA GLU A 13 27.32 -7.69 -23.98
C GLU A 13 25.81 -7.65 -23.93
N LEU A 14 25.24 -7.11 -22.84
CA LEU A 14 23.79 -6.93 -22.72
C LEU A 14 23.24 -6.00 -23.80
N VAL A 15 23.91 -4.87 -24.07
CA VAL A 15 23.52 -3.93 -25.14
C VAL A 15 23.57 -4.61 -26.50
N LYS A 16 24.64 -5.31 -26.85
CA LYS A 16 24.75 -6.04 -28.12
C LYS A 16 23.65 -7.09 -28.28
N ALA A 17 23.37 -7.83 -27.21
CA ALA A 17 22.30 -8.85 -27.23
C ALA A 17 20.92 -8.20 -27.40
N ALA A 18 20.67 -7.06 -26.74
CA ALA A 18 19.45 -6.31 -26.87
C ALA A 18 19.26 -5.72 -28.28
N GLU A 19 20.28 -5.12 -28.86
CA GLU A 19 20.27 -4.64 -30.25
C GLU A 19 19.99 -5.76 -31.27
N LYS A 20 20.61 -6.91 -31.08
CA LYS A 20 20.36 -8.09 -31.92
C LYS A 20 18.93 -8.61 -31.81
N ALA A 21 18.36 -8.60 -30.59
CA ALA A 21 17.03 -9.16 -30.35
C ALA A 21 15.89 -8.17 -30.68
N PHE A 22 16.11 -6.90 -30.45
CA PHE A 22 15.05 -5.86 -30.49
C PHE A 22 15.32 -4.74 -31.51
N GLY A 23 16.51 -4.69 -32.13
CA GLY A 23 16.90 -3.65 -33.06
C GLY A 23 16.01 -3.51 -34.31
N THR A 24 15.28 -4.58 -34.66
CA THR A 24 14.35 -4.60 -35.81
C THR A 24 12.94 -4.12 -35.45
N LEU A 25 12.67 -3.85 -34.16
CA LEU A 25 11.35 -3.37 -33.74
C LEU A 25 11.11 -1.95 -34.24
N PRO A 26 9.91 -1.66 -34.80
CA PRO A 26 9.59 -0.32 -35.24
C PRO A 26 9.53 0.65 -34.07
N VAL A 27 10.07 1.85 -34.26
CA VAL A 27 9.97 2.92 -33.28
C VAL A 27 8.52 3.36 -33.19
N SER A 28 8.00 3.51 -31.96
CA SER A 28 6.63 4.02 -31.77
C SER A 28 6.49 5.42 -32.37
N PRO A 29 5.42 5.69 -33.16
CA PRO A 29 5.17 7.02 -33.72
C PRO A 29 4.98 8.08 -32.63
N ASN A 30 4.50 7.68 -31.45
CA ASN A 30 4.30 8.54 -30.29
C ASN A 30 4.98 7.95 -29.06
N PRO A 31 6.32 8.09 -28.93
CA PRO A 31 7.04 7.55 -27.78
C PRO A 31 6.62 8.29 -26.50
N ILE A 32 6.19 7.54 -25.50
CA ILE A 32 5.91 8.08 -24.17
C ILE A 32 7.22 8.05 -23.37
N PRO A 33 7.74 9.22 -22.94
CA PRO A 33 8.93 9.28 -22.09
C PRO A 33 8.71 8.53 -20.79
N LEU A 34 9.79 7.89 -20.27
CA LEU A 34 9.78 7.23 -18.97
C LEU A 34 9.35 8.22 -17.87
N GLY A 35 8.56 7.76 -16.93
CA GLY A 35 8.06 8.56 -15.81
C GLY A 35 6.97 9.58 -16.18
N ARG A 36 6.57 9.66 -17.44
CA ARG A 36 5.50 10.57 -17.87
C ARG A 36 4.13 9.93 -17.66
N LYS A 37 3.17 10.74 -17.17
CA LYS A 37 1.75 10.38 -17.12
C LYS A 37 1.21 10.23 -18.53
N ALA A 38 0.70 9.06 -18.87
CA ALA A 38 0.19 8.77 -20.22
C ALA A 38 -1.20 9.35 -20.46
N HIS A 39 -1.99 9.56 -19.39
CA HIS A 39 -3.38 9.96 -19.43
C HIS A 39 -3.68 11.06 -18.41
N PRO A 40 -4.76 11.85 -18.58
CA PRO A 40 -5.25 12.73 -17.52
C PRO A 40 -5.58 11.91 -16.28
N LYS A 41 -5.38 12.52 -15.10
CA LYS A 41 -5.71 11.87 -13.82
C LYS A 41 -7.18 11.45 -13.83
N PRO A 42 -7.50 10.17 -13.53
CA PRO A 42 -8.88 9.73 -13.39
C PRO A 42 -9.51 10.36 -12.14
N ASP A 43 -10.80 10.67 -12.22
CA ASP A 43 -11.56 11.11 -11.07
C ASP A 43 -11.83 9.91 -10.13
N PHE A 44 -11.54 10.09 -8.86
CA PHE A 44 -11.86 9.09 -7.85
C PHE A 44 -13.33 9.22 -7.47
N VAL A 45 -14.08 8.15 -7.66
CA VAL A 45 -15.50 8.10 -7.28
C VAL A 45 -15.65 7.13 -6.13
N GLY A 46 -16.16 7.62 -5.00
CA GLY A 46 -16.57 6.78 -3.88
C GLY A 46 -17.65 5.80 -4.34
N SER A 47 -17.51 4.53 -3.98
CA SER A 47 -18.47 3.49 -4.35
C SER A 47 -18.48 2.39 -3.30
N GLU A 48 -19.65 1.76 -3.14
CA GLU A 48 -19.82 0.58 -2.32
C GLU A 48 -20.16 -0.61 -3.22
N VAL A 49 -19.43 -1.71 -3.04
CA VAL A 49 -19.72 -2.99 -3.70
C VAL A 49 -19.98 -4.03 -2.62
N ARG A 50 -21.15 -4.66 -2.65
CA ARG A 50 -21.51 -5.76 -1.73
C ARG A 50 -21.70 -7.02 -2.52
N ILE A 51 -20.96 -8.06 -2.16
CA ILE A 51 -21.08 -9.41 -2.73
C ILE A 51 -21.52 -10.31 -1.59
N ARG A 52 -22.70 -10.91 -1.73
CA ARG A 52 -23.22 -11.87 -0.75
C ARG A 52 -23.01 -13.29 -1.25
N ASP A 53 -22.35 -14.08 -0.43
CA ASP A 53 -22.19 -15.52 -0.62
C ASP A 53 -22.32 -16.20 0.74
N ASP A 54 -23.40 -16.95 0.93
CA ASP A 54 -23.72 -17.57 2.22
C ASP A 54 -22.93 -18.87 2.46
N ASP A 55 -22.21 -19.38 1.47
CA ASP A 55 -21.38 -20.58 1.58
C ASP A 55 -19.97 -20.27 2.14
N ILE A 56 -19.54 -19.01 2.10
CA ILE A 56 -18.23 -18.59 2.63
C ILE A 56 -18.36 -18.22 4.11
N PRO A 57 -17.58 -18.87 5.02
CA PRO A 57 -17.70 -18.64 6.46
C PRO A 57 -17.06 -17.32 6.93
N THR A 58 -16.30 -16.65 6.08
CA THR A 58 -15.55 -15.44 6.42
C THR A 58 -16.06 -14.23 5.66
N ALA A 59 -16.06 -13.06 6.32
CA ALA A 59 -16.27 -11.78 5.65
C ALA A 59 -14.93 -11.18 5.22
N HIS A 60 -14.88 -10.69 3.99
CA HIS A 60 -13.76 -9.98 3.40
C HIS A 60 -14.15 -8.53 3.19
N ILE A 61 -13.46 -7.61 3.86
CA ILE A 61 -13.79 -6.19 3.84
C ILE A 61 -12.58 -5.40 3.35
N THR A 62 -12.78 -4.59 2.34
CA THR A 62 -11.77 -3.62 1.89
C THR A 62 -12.32 -2.22 2.02
N VAL A 63 -11.55 -1.36 2.66
CA VAL A 63 -11.83 0.07 2.76
C VAL A 63 -10.66 0.82 2.16
N ALA A 64 -10.91 1.63 1.15
CA ALA A 64 -9.86 2.34 0.43
C ALA A 64 -10.25 3.79 0.13
N VAL A 65 -9.25 4.64 0.13
CA VAL A 65 -9.34 6.04 -0.31
C VAL A 65 -8.41 6.25 -1.51
N GLU A 66 -8.55 7.37 -2.18
CA GLU A 66 -7.60 7.77 -3.21
C GLU A 66 -6.21 7.92 -2.58
N GLY A 67 -5.23 7.22 -3.14
CA GLY A 67 -3.83 7.33 -2.78
C GLY A 67 -3.09 8.31 -3.71
N VAL A 68 -1.79 8.10 -3.83
CA VAL A 68 -0.90 9.00 -4.58
C VAL A 68 -0.12 8.28 -5.66
N SER A 69 0.29 9.02 -6.69
CA SER A 69 1.17 8.51 -7.73
C SER A 69 2.60 8.31 -7.23
N TRP A 70 3.38 7.49 -7.94
CA TRP A 70 4.80 7.25 -7.66
C TRP A 70 5.66 8.53 -7.61
N SER A 71 5.28 9.56 -8.38
CA SER A 71 6.01 10.83 -8.47
C SER A 71 5.52 11.89 -7.48
N SER A 72 4.57 11.55 -6.62
CA SER A 72 4.03 12.49 -5.63
C SER A 72 5.01 12.74 -4.49
N PRO A 73 5.14 13.99 -4.01
CA PRO A 73 5.91 14.28 -2.79
C PRO A 73 5.32 13.60 -1.55
N ASP A 74 4.03 13.26 -1.56
CA ASP A 74 3.33 12.59 -0.46
C ASP A 74 3.52 11.05 -0.49
N TYR A 75 4.30 10.50 -1.45
CA TYR A 75 4.49 9.06 -1.62
C TYR A 75 5.11 8.40 -0.38
N TYR A 76 6.24 8.90 0.12
CA TYR A 76 6.89 8.33 1.30
C TYR A 76 6.09 8.53 2.59
N PRO A 77 5.49 9.70 2.86
CA PRO A 77 4.53 9.83 3.96
C PRO A 77 3.38 8.81 3.92
N MET A 78 2.82 8.52 2.73
CA MET A 78 1.77 7.50 2.58
C MET A 78 2.27 6.08 2.87
N LEU A 79 3.51 5.73 2.46
CA LEU A 79 4.13 4.46 2.79
C LEU A 79 4.43 4.32 4.29
N VAL A 80 4.93 5.38 4.93
CA VAL A 80 5.17 5.39 6.38
C VAL A 80 3.83 5.24 7.11
N MET A 81 2.78 5.94 6.67
CA MET A 81 1.44 5.80 7.23
C MET A 81 0.90 4.37 7.08
N GLN A 82 1.09 3.72 5.94
CA GLN A 82 0.79 2.29 5.76
C GLN A 82 1.54 1.42 6.79
N SER A 83 2.82 1.68 7.00
CA SER A 83 3.64 0.94 7.98
C SER A 83 3.22 1.20 9.44
N ILE A 84 2.64 2.37 9.77
CA ILE A 84 2.08 2.64 11.10
C ILE A 84 0.89 1.71 11.38
N PHE A 85 -0.02 1.55 10.43
CA PHE A 85 -1.13 0.61 10.55
C PHE A 85 -0.66 -0.83 10.47
N GLY A 86 0.27 -1.11 9.56
CA GLY A 86 0.91 -2.42 9.43
C GLY A 86 -0.04 -3.51 8.96
N ASN A 87 0.29 -4.73 9.34
CA ASN A 87 -0.48 -5.93 9.10
C ASN A 87 -0.47 -6.81 10.36
N TRP A 88 -1.48 -7.66 10.48
CA TRP A 88 -1.57 -8.62 11.56
C TRP A 88 -2.36 -9.86 11.11
N ASP A 89 -1.97 -11.00 11.62
CA ASP A 89 -2.63 -12.27 11.44
C ASP A 89 -2.77 -12.95 12.80
N ARG A 90 -3.89 -13.63 13.04
CA ARG A 90 -4.17 -14.37 14.29
C ARG A 90 -3.08 -15.39 14.60
N ALA A 91 -2.44 -15.98 13.59
CA ALA A 91 -1.35 -16.92 13.78
C ALA A 91 -0.13 -16.31 14.50
N LEU A 92 0.03 -14.96 14.44
CA LEU A 92 1.08 -14.24 15.19
C LEU A 92 0.77 -14.07 16.68
N GLY A 93 -0.45 -14.43 17.10
CA GLY A 93 -0.91 -14.33 18.47
C GLY A 93 -1.25 -12.92 18.95
N SER A 94 -1.71 -12.82 20.19
CA SER A 94 -2.01 -11.57 20.88
C SER A 94 -0.88 -11.22 21.85
N SER A 95 0.27 -10.83 21.34
CA SER A 95 1.40 -10.43 22.16
C SER A 95 1.36 -8.94 22.47
N SER A 96 1.85 -8.54 23.66
CA SER A 96 2.15 -7.16 24.02
C SER A 96 3.20 -6.51 23.09
N LEU A 97 3.82 -7.29 22.22
CA LEU A 97 4.81 -6.88 21.22
C LEU A 97 4.21 -6.64 19.85
N LEU A 98 2.88 -6.54 19.73
CA LEU A 98 2.22 -6.23 18.46
C LEU A 98 2.68 -4.87 17.92
N SER A 99 2.92 -4.84 16.61
CA SER A 99 3.62 -3.73 15.97
C SER A 99 2.78 -2.45 15.87
N SER A 100 1.46 -2.56 15.86
CA SER A 100 0.57 -1.40 15.72
C SER A 100 -0.53 -1.37 16.78
N ARG A 101 -1.04 -0.16 17.05
CA ARG A 101 -2.16 0.00 17.96
C ARG A 101 -3.44 -0.68 17.45
N LEU A 102 -3.64 -0.65 16.13
CA LEU A 102 -4.78 -1.34 15.51
C LEU A 102 -4.69 -2.85 15.73
N SER A 103 -3.50 -3.44 15.57
CA SER A 103 -3.30 -4.88 15.83
C SER A 103 -3.59 -5.25 17.28
N ASP A 104 -3.20 -4.41 18.24
CA ASP A 104 -3.50 -4.64 19.65
C ASP A 104 -5.01 -4.60 19.94
N ILE A 105 -5.72 -3.63 19.37
CA ILE A 105 -7.19 -3.51 19.52
C ILE A 105 -7.89 -4.73 18.90
N ILE A 106 -7.53 -5.10 17.68
CA ILE A 106 -8.14 -6.23 16.96
C ILE A 106 -7.87 -7.55 17.69
N ALA A 107 -6.63 -7.77 18.11
CA ALA A 107 -6.23 -8.99 18.79
C ALA A 107 -6.90 -9.15 20.18
N LYS A 108 -6.92 -8.10 21.00
CA LYS A 108 -7.52 -8.12 22.34
C LYS A 108 -9.02 -8.35 22.32
N ASN A 109 -9.70 -7.80 21.32
CA ASN A 109 -11.16 -7.89 21.19
C ASN A 109 -11.61 -9.01 20.24
N ASN A 110 -10.68 -9.78 19.69
CA ASN A 110 -10.95 -10.85 18.72
C ASN A 110 -11.86 -10.42 17.56
N LEU A 111 -11.57 -9.24 16.98
CA LEU A 111 -12.44 -8.60 15.99
C LEU A 111 -12.24 -9.13 14.58
N ALA A 112 -11.02 -9.55 14.23
CA ALA A 112 -10.71 -10.08 12.90
C ALA A 112 -9.75 -11.26 12.99
N ASN A 113 -9.66 -12.03 11.91
CA ASN A 113 -8.68 -13.11 11.76
C ASN A 113 -7.35 -12.54 11.26
N SER A 114 -7.42 -11.60 10.35
CA SER A 114 -6.25 -10.90 9.83
C SER A 114 -6.63 -9.54 9.25
N TYR A 115 -5.66 -8.65 9.14
CA TYR A 115 -5.78 -7.44 8.33
C TYR A 115 -4.44 -7.07 7.71
N MET A 116 -4.51 -6.34 6.61
CA MET A 116 -3.37 -5.81 5.90
C MET A 116 -3.67 -4.39 5.40
N SER A 117 -2.84 -3.43 5.78
CA SER A 117 -2.85 -2.12 5.15
C SER A 117 -2.09 -2.15 3.82
N PHE A 118 -2.57 -1.45 2.83
CA PHE A 118 -1.94 -1.40 1.51
C PHE A 118 -1.84 0.04 1.00
N SER A 119 -0.81 0.28 0.21
CA SER A 119 -0.60 1.52 -0.55
C SER A 119 -0.14 1.13 -1.94
N THR A 120 -1.05 1.24 -2.90
CA THR A 120 -0.77 0.92 -4.30
C THR A 120 -0.73 2.22 -5.09
N SER A 121 0.41 2.50 -5.70
CA SER A 121 0.60 3.71 -6.50
C SER A 121 0.67 3.37 -7.98
N TYR A 122 0.11 4.26 -8.80
CA TYR A 122 0.14 4.20 -10.26
C TYR A 122 0.88 5.43 -10.80
N SER A 123 0.90 5.61 -12.11
CA SER A 123 1.57 6.75 -12.76
C SER A 123 0.89 8.10 -12.48
N ASP A 124 -0.41 8.09 -12.22
CA ASP A 124 -1.28 9.27 -12.12
C ASP A 124 -2.05 9.37 -10.80
N THR A 125 -2.36 8.25 -10.16
CA THR A 125 -3.12 8.17 -8.91
C THR A 125 -2.61 7.02 -8.04
N GLY A 126 -3.37 6.61 -7.05
CA GLY A 126 -3.10 5.45 -6.21
C GLY A 126 -4.34 5.03 -5.43
N LEU A 127 -4.21 3.95 -4.71
CA LEU A 127 -5.17 3.49 -3.70
C LEU A 127 -4.43 3.25 -2.40
N TRP A 128 -4.98 3.77 -1.32
CA TRP A 128 -4.51 3.51 0.03
C TRP A 128 -5.66 2.98 0.87
N GLY A 129 -5.42 1.92 1.64
CA GLY A 129 -6.52 1.35 2.38
C GLY A 129 -6.12 0.20 3.29
N ILE A 130 -7.13 -0.50 3.77
CA ILE A 130 -7.00 -1.67 4.62
C ILE A 130 -7.91 -2.79 4.11
N TYR A 131 -7.40 -3.99 4.15
CA TYR A 131 -8.13 -5.22 3.87
C TYR A 131 -8.23 -6.04 5.13
N LEU A 132 -9.41 -6.51 5.46
CA LEU A 132 -9.74 -7.20 6.70
C LEU A 132 -10.43 -8.54 6.36
N VAL A 133 -10.11 -9.57 7.11
CA VAL A 133 -10.78 -10.88 7.06
C VAL A 133 -11.27 -11.23 8.46
N THR A 134 -12.54 -11.57 8.58
CA THR A 134 -13.12 -11.97 9.87
C THR A 134 -14.15 -13.09 9.74
N GLU A 135 -14.12 -14.01 10.68
CA GLU A 135 -15.17 -15.02 10.92
C GLU A 135 -16.28 -14.47 11.84
N ASN A 136 -15.98 -13.39 12.56
CA ASN A 136 -16.90 -12.78 13.51
C ASN A 136 -17.88 -11.85 12.80
N LEU A 137 -18.89 -12.43 12.18
CA LEU A 137 -19.87 -11.69 11.39
C LEU A 137 -20.80 -10.78 12.21
N THR A 138 -20.88 -10.99 13.54
CA THR A 138 -21.72 -10.18 14.42
C THR A 138 -21.06 -8.86 14.81
N ASN A 139 -19.73 -8.76 14.74
CA ASN A 139 -18.96 -7.60 15.19
C ASN A 139 -18.31 -6.84 14.02
N LEU A 140 -18.90 -6.91 12.82
CA LEU A 140 -18.38 -6.21 11.65
C LEU A 140 -18.37 -4.68 11.84
N ASP A 141 -19.40 -4.16 12.46
CA ASP A 141 -19.50 -2.73 12.77
C ASP A 141 -18.40 -2.28 13.74
N ASP A 142 -18.06 -3.12 14.72
CA ASP A 142 -16.99 -2.84 15.68
C ASP A 142 -15.62 -2.82 14.99
N VAL A 143 -15.34 -3.79 14.12
CA VAL A 143 -14.10 -3.82 13.33
C VAL A 143 -13.94 -2.54 12.52
N MET A 144 -15.01 -2.13 11.84
CA MET A 144 -15.03 -0.92 11.04
C MET A 144 -14.90 0.33 11.89
N HIS A 145 -15.62 0.40 13.01
CA HIS A 145 -15.54 1.52 13.94
C HIS A 145 -14.12 1.72 14.45
N PHE A 146 -13.46 0.68 14.95
CA PHE A 146 -12.09 0.79 15.45
C PHE A 146 -11.09 1.14 14.35
N THR A 147 -11.26 0.60 13.14
CA THR A 147 -10.40 0.92 12.00
C THR A 147 -10.51 2.39 11.61
N LEU A 148 -11.73 2.90 11.43
CA LEU A 148 -11.98 4.29 11.07
C LEU A 148 -11.59 5.26 12.20
N ARG A 149 -11.74 4.85 13.46
CA ARG A 149 -11.28 5.61 14.61
C ARG A 149 -9.75 5.77 14.60
N GLU A 150 -9.00 4.73 14.25
CA GLU A 150 -7.55 4.84 14.11
C GLU A 150 -7.15 5.71 12.92
N TRP A 151 -7.90 5.67 11.81
CA TRP A 151 -7.69 6.60 10.69
C TRP A 151 -7.89 8.07 11.12
N THR A 152 -8.98 8.32 11.83
CA THR A 152 -9.26 9.66 12.41
C THR A 152 -8.15 10.10 13.36
N ARG A 153 -7.68 9.19 14.22
CA ARG A 153 -6.59 9.49 15.15
C ARG A 153 -5.30 9.93 14.42
N MET A 154 -4.95 9.29 13.29
CA MET A 154 -3.79 9.69 12.50
C MET A 154 -3.89 11.13 11.99
N SER A 155 -5.09 11.60 11.67
CA SER A 155 -5.31 12.98 11.22
C SER A 155 -5.25 14.01 12.34
N ILE A 156 -5.32 13.57 13.62
CA ILE A 156 -5.33 14.46 14.79
C ILE A 156 -3.97 14.45 15.49
N ALA A 157 -3.51 13.26 15.90
CA ALA A 157 -2.36 13.13 16.80
C ALA A 157 -1.59 11.82 16.56
N PRO A 158 -0.83 11.68 15.46
CA PRO A 158 0.14 10.59 15.32
C PRO A 158 1.25 10.77 16.35
N THR A 159 1.71 9.68 16.97
CA THR A 159 2.78 9.77 17.96
C THR A 159 4.15 9.61 17.31
N THR A 160 5.16 10.31 17.86
CA THR A 160 6.53 10.21 17.36
C THR A 160 7.06 8.77 17.42
N GLY A 161 6.74 8.04 18.49
CA GLY A 161 7.18 6.64 18.63
C GLY A 161 6.60 5.71 17.56
N GLU A 162 5.33 5.87 17.16
CA GLU A 162 4.72 5.10 16.07
C GLU A 162 5.38 5.42 14.72
N VAL A 163 5.66 6.69 14.47
CA VAL A 163 6.30 7.15 13.22
C VAL A 163 7.73 6.59 13.13
N GLU A 164 8.55 6.72 14.16
CA GLU A 164 9.94 6.23 14.17
C GLU A 164 10.02 4.70 14.06
N ARG A 165 9.12 3.97 14.73
CA ARG A 165 8.99 2.53 14.55
C ARG A 165 8.64 2.17 13.10
N ALA A 166 7.64 2.84 12.53
CA ALA A 166 7.18 2.58 11.15
C ALA A 166 8.26 2.88 10.12
N LYS A 167 9.04 3.97 10.29
CA LYS A 167 10.19 4.30 9.46
C LYS A 167 11.25 3.19 9.50
N SER A 168 11.59 2.72 10.70
CA SER A 168 12.58 1.65 10.87
C SER A 168 12.10 0.34 10.23
N GLN A 169 10.84 -0.02 10.42
CA GLN A 169 10.22 -1.20 9.83
C GLN A 169 10.17 -1.11 8.29
N LEU A 170 9.78 0.04 7.76
CA LEU A 170 9.70 0.27 6.31
C LEU A 170 11.09 0.18 5.66
N LYS A 171 12.11 0.81 6.25
CA LYS A 171 13.50 0.72 5.77
C LYS A 171 14.01 -0.72 5.77
N ALA A 172 13.80 -1.45 6.85
CA ALA A 172 14.19 -2.86 6.93
C ALA A 172 13.48 -3.71 5.86
N SER A 173 12.18 -3.54 5.67
CA SER A 173 11.39 -4.25 4.68
C SER A 173 11.87 -3.98 3.24
N LEU A 174 12.16 -2.72 2.91
CA LEU A 174 12.66 -2.34 1.59
C LEU A 174 14.05 -2.91 1.31
N LEU A 175 14.95 -2.89 2.29
CA LEU A 175 16.30 -3.45 2.14
C LEU A 175 16.28 -4.97 2.02
N LEU A 176 15.51 -5.66 2.85
CA LEU A 176 15.34 -7.12 2.78
C LEU A 176 14.67 -7.56 1.46
N GLY A 177 13.79 -6.72 0.90
CA GLY A 177 13.17 -6.97 -0.40
C GLY A 177 14.15 -6.94 -1.58
N LEU A 178 15.34 -6.36 -1.42
CA LEU A 178 16.37 -6.25 -2.47
C LEU A 178 17.51 -7.28 -2.33
N ASP A 179 17.28 -8.39 -1.65
CA ASP A 179 18.32 -9.40 -1.40
C ASP A 179 18.72 -10.21 -2.64
N GLY A 180 17.88 -10.28 -3.67
CA GLY A 180 18.14 -11.06 -4.89
C GLY A 180 18.38 -10.21 -6.14
N THR A 181 19.18 -10.72 -7.08
CA THR A 181 19.44 -10.04 -8.37
C THR A 181 18.15 -9.79 -9.17
N THR A 182 17.20 -10.73 -9.12
CA THR A 182 15.88 -10.58 -9.76
C THR A 182 15.09 -9.43 -9.14
N ALA A 183 15.02 -9.35 -7.80
CA ALA A 183 14.35 -8.28 -7.10
C ALA A 183 14.97 -6.90 -7.37
N ILE A 184 16.31 -6.85 -7.44
CA ILE A 184 17.04 -5.63 -7.81
C ILE A 184 16.71 -5.21 -9.25
N ALA A 185 16.70 -6.15 -10.20
CA ALA A 185 16.39 -5.86 -11.60
C ALA A 185 14.95 -5.36 -11.76
N GLU A 186 14.01 -5.99 -11.06
CA GLU A 186 12.60 -5.58 -11.06
C GLU A 186 12.42 -4.18 -10.46
N ASP A 187 13.07 -3.90 -9.33
CA ASP A 187 13.01 -2.58 -8.69
C ASP A 187 13.57 -1.48 -9.60
N ILE A 188 14.71 -1.72 -10.24
CA ILE A 188 15.30 -0.79 -11.22
C ILE A 188 14.32 -0.56 -12.39
N GLY A 189 13.81 -1.64 -12.97
CA GLY A 189 12.89 -1.57 -14.11
C GLY A 189 11.62 -0.81 -13.77
N ARG A 190 11.03 -1.11 -12.63
CA ARG A 190 9.83 -0.44 -12.12
C ARG A 190 10.07 1.05 -11.91
N GLN A 191 11.14 1.44 -11.22
CA GLN A 191 11.45 2.84 -10.97
C GLN A 191 11.69 3.62 -12.29
N LEU A 192 12.41 3.05 -13.23
CA LEU A 192 12.65 3.69 -14.54
C LEU A 192 11.36 3.90 -15.32
N VAL A 193 10.47 2.89 -15.35
CA VAL A 193 9.19 2.99 -16.07
C VAL A 193 8.25 3.99 -15.41
N THR A 194 8.16 3.98 -14.08
CA THR A 194 7.16 4.75 -13.32
C THR A 194 7.59 6.18 -13.01
N SER A 195 8.85 6.38 -12.60
CA SER A 195 9.38 7.69 -12.19
C SER A 195 10.41 8.29 -13.15
N GLY A 196 10.86 7.53 -14.14
CA GLY A 196 11.86 7.97 -15.12
C GLY A 196 13.30 8.00 -14.59
N GLN A 197 13.50 7.71 -13.33
CA GLN A 197 14.80 7.73 -12.68
C GLN A 197 14.87 6.66 -11.60
N ARG A 198 16.09 6.21 -11.31
CA ARG A 198 16.35 5.30 -10.20
C ARG A 198 16.74 6.09 -8.97
N MET A 199 16.11 5.81 -7.86
CA MET A 199 16.57 6.20 -6.53
C MET A 199 17.43 5.08 -5.93
N THR A 200 18.58 5.45 -5.40
CA THR A 200 19.41 4.50 -4.65
C THR A 200 18.78 4.17 -3.30
N PRO A 201 19.08 3.01 -2.67
CA PRO A 201 18.56 2.68 -1.34
C PRO A 201 18.82 3.80 -0.31
N ARG A 202 19.98 4.41 -0.33
CA ARG A 202 20.30 5.53 0.57
C ARG A 202 19.44 6.78 0.34
N GLN A 203 19.08 7.07 -0.90
CA GLN A 203 18.15 8.18 -1.21
C GLN A 203 16.75 7.87 -0.70
N ILE A 204 16.31 6.62 -0.82
CA ILE A 204 15.02 6.15 -0.29
C ILE A 204 15.01 6.25 1.24
N GLU A 205 16.09 5.78 1.91
CA GLU A 205 16.24 5.89 3.36
C GLU A 205 16.15 7.36 3.82
N ASN A 206 16.88 8.26 3.16
CA ASN A 206 16.85 9.69 3.48
C ASN A 206 15.43 10.29 3.30
N ALA A 207 14.71 9.87 2.26
CA ALA A 207 13.35 10.33 2.02
C ALA A 207 12.37 9.83 3.10
N ILE A 208 12.56 8.60 3.59
CA ILE A 208 11.77 8.04 4.70
C ILE A 208 12.14 8.76 6.01
N ASP A 209 13.41 9.01 6.26
CA ASP A 209 13.87 9.68 7.48
C ASP A 209 13.39 11.14 7.57
N ALA A 210 13.18 11.79 6.45
CA ALA A 210 12.65 13.14 6.40
C ALA A 210 11.15 13.24 6.81
N VAL A 211 10.42 12.11 6.85
CA VAL A 211 9.01 12.11 7.24
C VAL A 211 8.86 12.39 8.73
N THR A 212 8.08 13.42 9.08
CA THR A 212 7.80 13.83 10.46
C THR A 212 6.37 13.46 10.87
N PRO A 213 6.04 13.43 12.18
CA PRO A 213 4.67 13.25 12.64
C PRO A 213 3.70 14.29 12.07
N GLU A 214 4.15 15.54 11.90
CA GLU A 214 3.38 16.63 11.30
C GLU A 214 3.04 16.34 9.82
N GLU A 215 4.00 15.77 9.08
CA GLU A 215 3.77 15.32 7.70
C GLU A 215 2.74 14.18 7.63
N ILE A 216 2.82 13.20 8.54
CA ILE A 216 1.82 12.14 8.64
C ILE A 216 0.44 12.73 8.94
N LYS A 217 0.36 13.65 9.91
CA LYS A 217 -0.89 14.34 10.23
C LYS A 217 -1.45 15.09 9.01
N ARG A 218 -0.62 15.85 8.30
CA ARG A 218 -1.01 16.60 7.10
C ARG A 218 -1.56 15.66 6.02
N VAL A 219 -0.85 14.56 5.75
CA VAL A 219 -1.26 13.58 4.74
C VAL A 219 -2.54 12.86 5.15
N ALA A 220 -2.67 12.45 6.41
CA ALA A 220 -3.89 11.86 6.92
C ALA A 220 -5.09 12.82 6.82
N GLN A 221 -4.92 14.11 7.14
CA GLN A 221 -5.96 15.12 6.94
C GLN A 221 -6.32 15.32 5.48
N LYS A 222 -5.35 15.25 4.57
CA LYS A 222 -5.57 15.46 3.15
C LYS A 222 -6.28 14.28 2.47
N TYR A 223 -5.96 13.04 2.85
CA TYR A 223 -6.37 11.84 2.13
C TYR A 223 -7.33 10.93 2.89
N LEU A 224 -7.39 11.00 4.23
CA LEU A 224 -8.26 10.14 5.03
C LEU A 224 -9.44 10.91 5.66
N TRP A 225 -9.20 12.14 6.11
CA TRP A 225 -10.22 12.90 6.82
C TRP A 225 -11.28 13.41 5.84
N ASP A 226 -12.54 13.07 6.12
CA ASP A 226 -13.72 13.55 5.37
C ASP A 226 -13.59 13.33 3.84
N LYS A 227 -13.14 12.13 3.47
CA LYS A 227 -12.98 11.73 2.06
C LYS A 227 -13.94 10.62 1.69
N ASP A 228 -14.34 10.63 0.41
CA ASP A 228 -15.10 9.53 -0.15
C ASP A 228 -14.30 8.22 -0.04
N VAL A 229 -14.96 7.20 0.47
CA VAL A 229 -14.35 5.90 0.72
C VAL A 229 -14.94 4.88 -0.26
N ARG A 230 -14.12 3.98 -0.78
CA ARG A 230 -14.59 2.78 -1.46
C ARG A 230 -14.69 1.64 -0.47
N HIS A 231 -15.89 1.07 -0.34
CA HIS A 231 -16.13 -0.14 0.43
C HIS A 231 -16.34 -1.31 -0.52
N LEU A 232 -15.61 -2.39 -0.31
CA LEU A 232 -15.89 -3.69 -0.91
C LEU A 232 -16.19 -4.66 0.23
N LEU A 233 -17.41 -5.13 0.28
CA LEU A 233 -17.87 -6.14 1.23
C LEU A 233 -18.13 -7.44 0.47
N GLY A 234 -17.31 -8.44 0.71
CA GLY A 234 -17.51 -9.79 0.19
C GLY A 234 -17.94 -10.73 1.29
N SER A 235 -18.99 -11.52 1.00
CA SER A 235 -19.55 -12.61 1.81
C SER A 235 -20.13 -12.22 3.17
N PHE A 236 -21.45 -12.30 3.29
CA PHE A 236 -22.21 -12.18 4.54
C PHE A 236 -23.20 -13.33 4.69
N ARG A 237 -23.08 -14.09 5.75
CA ARG A 237 -24.23 -14.78 6.33
C ARG A 237 -24.99 -13.77 7.19
N LEU A 238 -25.97 -13.11 6.62
CA LEU A 238 -26.95 -12.38 7.44
C LEU A 238 -27.79 -13.41 8.20
N CYS A 239 -27.55 -13.48 9.51
CA CYS A 239 -28.46 -14.18 10.40
C CYS A 239 -29.84 -13.48 10.27
N SER A 240 -30.82 -14.17 9.73
CA SER A 240 -32.19 -13.72 9.45
C SER A 240 -33.02 -13.42 10.74
N ARG A 241 -32.40 -12.98 11.83
CA ARG A 241 -33.03 -12.75 13.14
C ARG A 241 -33.21 -11.30 13.55
N LEU A 242 -32.96 -10.34 12.66
CA LEU A 242 -33.12 -8.91 13.01
C LEU A 242 -34.16 -8.15 12.15
N LEU A 243 -35.10 -8.85 11.54
CA LEU A 243 -36.28 -8.24 10.91
C LEU A 243 -37.54 -9.02 11.28
N THR A 244 -37.92 -8.96 12.55
CA THR A 244 -39.31 -9.10 13.04
C THR A 244 -39.52 -8.09 14.15
#